data_e6eb347d95d3e0c231592b44d3a17f98
#
_entry.id   e6eb347d95d3e0c231592b44d3a17f98
#
_cell.length_a   1.000
_cell.length_b   1.000
_cell.length_c   1.000
_cell.angle_alpha   90.00
_cell.angle_beta   90.00
_cell.angle_gamma   90.00
#
_symmetry.space_group_name_H-M   'P 1'
#
loop_
_entity.id
_entity.type
_entity.pdbx_description
1 polymer ?
#
loop_
_entity_poly.entity_id
_entity_poly.type
_entity_poly.pdbx_seq_one_letter_code
_entity_poly.pdbx_strand_id
1 'polypeptide(L)'
;MGRDVIIACDFAGAEETFAFLDKFTGRKPFVKIGMELFYAEGPRIVRSIKERGHKIFLDLKLHDIPNTVKKTMAVLSSLDVDICNLHAAGTTCMMEAAIEGLTRPDGTRPLLIAVTQLTSTDQETMERDLLIKEPMEEVVMHYALNAKKAGLDGVVCSPFEAAKVHGACGADFLTVTPGVRFADGDRGDQKRVMTPAGAKTAGSDYIVVGRPITAAEDSVAAYERCVREFCD
;
A
#
# COMPACT_ATOMS: atom_id res chain seq x y z
N MET A 1 -13.55 -8.78 2.30
CA MET A 1 -13.58 -7.35 1.87
C MET A 1 -13.69 -7.30 0.35
N GLY A 2 -14.36 -6.28 -0.22
CA GLY A 2 -14.43 -6.11 -1.69
C GLY A 2 -13.12 -5.50 -2.21
N ARG A 3 -12.82 -5.71 -3.50
CA ARG A 3 -11.70 -5.06 -4.21
C ARG A 3 -11.89 -3.54 -4.26
N ASP A 4 -10.78 -2.78 -4.21
CA ASP A 4 -10.83 -1.33 -4.39
C ASP A 4 -9.55 -0.80 -5.05
N VAL A 5 -9.65 0.39 -5.65
CA VAL A 5 -8.56 1.10 -6.32
C VAL A 5 -8.06 2.21 -5.40
N ILE A 6 -6.77 2.18 -5.06
CA ILE A 6 -6.11 3.20 -4.25
C ILE A 6 -5.30 4.13 -5.16
N ILE A 7 -5.61 5.43 -5.14
CA ILE A 7 -4.84 6.42 -5.91
C ILE A 7 -3.61 6.84 -5.10
N ALA A 8 -2.42 6.70 -5.67
CA ALA A 8 -1.20 7.22 -5.06
C ALA A 8 -1.13 8.74 -5.26
N CYS A 9 -1.37 9.50 -4.20
CA CYS A 9 -1.27 10.96 -4.17
C CYS A 9 0.17 11.37 -3.85
N ASP A 10 1.06 11.14 -4.81
CA ASP A 10 2.48 11.50 -4.71
C ASP A 10 2.65 12.93 -5.27
N PHE A 11 2.10 13.93 -4.57
CA PHE A 11 2.15 15.35 -4.87
C PHE A 11 3.11 16.06 -3.92
N ALA A 12 3.67 17.18 -4.37
CA ALA A 12 4.65 17.95 -3.59
C ALA A 12 4.06 18.70 -2.38
N GLY A 13 2.73 18.93 -2.37
CA GLY A 13 2.09 19.66 -1.27
C GLY A 13 0.55 19.57 -1.26
N ALA A 14 -0.03 20.20 -0.24
CA ALA A 14 -1.46 20.17 0.04
C ALA A 14 -2.31 20.82 -1.07
N GLU A 15 -1.87 21.94 -1.62
CA GLU A 15 -2.62 22.70 -2.64
C GLU A 15 -2.90 21.83 -3.87
N GLU A 16 -1.85 21.21 -4.43
CA GLU A 16 -1.96 20.33 -5.58
C GLU A 16 -2.81 19.09 -5.26
N THR A 17 -2.61 18.51 -4.06
CA THR A 17 -3.38 17.36 -3.60
C THR A 17 -4.87 17.70 -3.55
N PHE A 18 -5.25 18.83 -2.96
CA PHE A 18 -6.65 19.20 -2.84
C PHE A 18 -7.26 19.57 -4.20
N ALA A 19 -6.55 20.31 -5.05
CA ALA A 19 -7.00 20.59 -6.41
C ALA A 19 -7.24 19.31 -7.23
N PHE A 20 -6.44 18.27 -7.01
CA PHE A 20 -6.66 16.96 -7.61
C PHE A 20 -7.91 16.27 -7.03
N LEU A 21 -8.03 16.19 -5.69
CA LEU A 21 -9.14 15.49 -5.02
C LEU A 21 -10.50 16.16 -5.25
N ASP A 22 -10.54 17.48 -5.40
CA ASP A 22 -11.77 18.25 -5.65
C ASP A 22 -12.40 17.96 -7.03
N LYS A 23 -11.64 17.34 -7.96
CA LYS A 23 -12.19 16.82 -9.23
C LYS A 23 -13.20 15.68 -9.03
N PHE A 24 -13.10 14.94 -7.92
CA PHE A 24 -13.94 13.77 -7.62
C PHE A 24 -15.19 14.16 -6.82
N THR A 25 -16.18 14.70 -7.51
CA THR A 25 -17.42 15.20 -6.90
C THR A 25 -18.41 14.09 -6.56
N GLY A 26 -18.36 12.95 -7.27
CA GLY A 26 -19.20 11.78 -7.06
C GLY A 26 -18.61 10.81 -6.05
N ARG A 27 -17.93 9.77 -6.53
CA ARG A 27 -17.25 8.78 -5.70
C ARG A 27 -16.00 9.40 -5.09
N LYS A 28 -15.81 9.23 -3.77
CA LYS A 28 -14.58 9.61 -3.07
C LYS A 28 -13.56 8.47 -3.19
N PRO A 29 -12.44 8.65 -3.93
CA PRO A 29 -11.42 7.61 -4.06
C PRO A 29 -10.78 7.25 -2.72
N PHE A 30 -10.38 6.00 -2.57
CA PHE A 30 -9.40 5.61 -1.58
C PHE A 30 -8.03 6.15 -2.02
N VAL A 31 -7.29 6.83 -1.15
CA VAL A 31 -6.02 7.47 -1.51
C VAL A 31 -4.87 6.97 -0.66
N LYS A 32 -3.68 6.90 -1.26
CA LYS A 32 -2.42 6.63 -0.58
C LYS A 32 -1.67 7.95 -0.37
N ILE A 33 -1.32 8.23 0.87
CA ILE A 33 -0.40 9.32 1.23
C ILE A 33 0.96 8.70 1.46
N GLY A 34 1.92 9.02 0.58
CA GLY A 34 3.30 8.58 0.67
C GLY A 34 4.17 9.48 1.55
N MET A 35 5.47 9.12 1.64
CA MET A 35 6.45 9.84 2.46
C MET A 35 6.61 11.30 2.02
N GLU A 36 6.68 11.58 0.71
CA GLU A 36 6.89 12.93 0.19
C GLU A 36 5.83 13.90 0.73
N LEU A 37 4.56 13.63 0.45
CA LEU A 37 3.45 14.48 0.88
C LEU A 37 3.34 14.56 2.40
N PHE A 38 3.53 13.42 3.11
CA PHE A 38 3.45 13.40 4.56
C PHE A 38 4.57 14.19 5.23
N TYR A 39 5.81 14.09 4.75
CA TYR A 39 6.92 14.87 5.32
C TYR A 39 6.88 16.34 4.96
N ALA A 40 6.31 16.69 3.80
CA ALA A 40 6.09 18.09 3.43
C ALA A 40 5.03 18.78 4.31
N GLU A 41 3.91 18.11 4.59
CA GLU A 41 2.71 18.71 5.17
C GLU A 41 2.43 18.26 6.62
N GLY A 42 3.07 17.20 7.07
CA GLY A 42 2.85 16.59 8.39
C GLY A 42 1.45 15.96 8.55
N PRO A 43 1.06 15.63 9.80
CA PRO A 43 -0.21 14.97 10.08
C PRO A 43 -1.47 15.76 9.68
N ARG A 44 -1.34 17.06 9.40
CA ARG A 44 -2.49 17.88 9.01
C ARG A 44 -3.09 17.43 7.69
N ILE A 45 -2.26 17.03 6.72
CA ILE A 45 -2.75 16.58 5.40
C ILE A 45 -3.66 15.36 5.54
N VAL A 46 -3.31 14.43 6.44
CA VAL A 46 -4.11 13.23 6.71
C VAL A 46 -5.50 13.62 7.20
N ARG A 47 -5.59 14.50 8.23
CA ARG A 47 -6.86 14.96 8.78
C ARG A 47 -7.71 15.68 7.73
N SER A 48 -7.09 16.59 6.97
CA SER A 48 -7.81 17.36 5.94
C SER A 48 -8.36 16.48 4.82
N ILE A 49 -7.69 15.39 4.47
CA ILE A 49 -8.17 14.41 3.47
C ILE A 49 -9.28 13.52 4.07
N LYS A 50 -9.18 13.12 5.35
CA LYS A 50 -10.27 12.41 6.06
C LYS A 50 -11.53 13.26 6.15
N GLU A 51 -11.41 14.54 6.51
CA GLU A 51 -12.53 15.48 6.58
C GLU A 51 -13.27 15.66 5.23
N ARG A 52 -12.56 15.44 4.11
CA ARG A 52 -13.16 15.39 2.76
C ARG A 52 -13.87 14.07 2.44
N GLY A 53 -13.84 13.09 3.37
CA GLY A 53 -14.54 11.81 3.25
C GLY A 53 -13.77 10.71 2.52
N HIS A 54 -12.47 10.88 2.30
CA HIS A 54 -11.64 9.84 1.68
C HIS A 54 -11.18 8.78 2.68
N LYS A 55 -11.07 7.52 2.24
CA LYS A 55 -10.27 6.51 2.90
C LYS A 55 -8.80 6.78 2.65
N ILE A 56 -7.93 6.45 3.62
CA ILE A 56 -6.49 6.72 3.56
C ILE A 56 -5.67 5.48 3.83
N PHE A 57 -4.79 5.14 2.90
CA PHE A 57 -3.63 4.30 3.11
C PHE A 57 -2.41 5.20 3.39
N LEU A 58 -1.93 5.21 4.63
CA LEU A 58 -0.74 5.96 5.03
C LEU A 58 0.51 5.11 4.83
N ASP A 59 1.25 5.40 3.75
CA ASP A 59 2.34 4.58 3.21
C ASP A 59 3.72 5.12 3.61
N LEU A 60 4.07 5.00 4.90
CA LEU A 60 5.33 5.51 5.46
C LEU A 60 6.42 4.44 5.64
N LYS A 61 6.06 3.17 5.46
CA LYS A 61 7.01 2.03 5.46
C LYS A 61 7.92 1.99 6.69
N LEU A 62 7.36 2.03 7.90
CA LEU A 62 8.15 2.09 9.12
C LEU A 62 9.14 0.92 9.20
N HIS A 63 10.37 1.24 9.57
CA HIS A 63 11.42 0.25 9.76
C HIS A 63 12.44 0.79 10.77
N ASP A 64 12.34 0.34 12.03
CA ASP A 64 13.19 0.74 13.14
C ASP A 64 13.13 -0.33 14.24
N ILE A 65 13.84 -0.16 15.34
CA ILE A 65 13.74 -1.07 16.49
C ILE A 65 12.31 -1.14 17.03
N PRO A 66 11.88 -2.30 17.60
CA PRO A 66 10.48 -2.54 17.98
C PRO A 66 9.84 -1.45 18.82
N ASN A 67 10.55 -0.91 19.83
CA ASN A 67 10.01 0.14 20.69
C ASN A 67 9.75 1.46 19.98
N THR A 68 10.59 1.84 19.01
CA THR A 68 10.40 3.05 18.19
C THR A 68 9.18 2.87 17.29
N VAL A 69 9.07 1.72 16.63
CA VAL A 69 7.92 1.41 15.76
C VAL A 69 6.62 1.37 16.57
N LYS A 70 6.61 0.73 17.74
CA LYS A 70 5.45 0.73 18.66
C LYS A 70 4.98 2.15 18.97
N LYS A 71 5.87 3.02 19.41
CA LYS A 71 5.52 4.41 19.76
C LYS A 71 5.04 5.22 18.56
N THR A 72 5.66 5.02 17.41
CA THR A 72 5.24 5.68 16.16
C THR A 72 3.86 5.21 15.72
N MET A 73 3.59 3.90 15.79
CA MET A 73 2.27 3.35 15.46
C MET A 73 1.16 3.87 16.38
N ALA A 74 1.46 4.10 17.67
CA ALA A 74 0.51 4.75 18.58
C ALA A 74 0.15 6.18 18.13
N VAL A 75 1.10 6.93 17.58
CA VAL A 75 0.84 8.24 16.98
C VAL A 75 -0.03 8.07 15.72
N LEU A 76 0.31 7.15 14.82
CA LEU A 76 -0.45 6.92 13.58
C LEU A 76 -1.88 6.46 13.87
N SER A 77 -2.09 5.68 14.92
CA SER A 77 -3.42 5.23 15.37
C SER A 77 -4.39 6.38 15.65
N SER A 78 -3.86 7.55 16.05
CA SER A 78 -4.67 8.76 16.35
C SER A 78 -5.08 9.54 15.09
N LEU A 79 -4.57 9.18 13.90
CA LEU A 79 -4.83 9.91 12.64
C LEU A 79 -6.07 9.39 11.89
N ASP A 80 -6.74 8.36 12.41
CA ASP A 80 -7.94 7.76 11.82
C ASP A 80 -7.74 7.30 10.36
N VAL A 81 -6.56 6.77 10.04
CA VAL A 81 -6.28 6.17 8.74
C VAL A 81 -6.92 4.79 8.64
N ASP A 82 -7.18 4.32 7.41
CA ASP A 82 -7.82 3.02 7.17
C ASP A 82 -6.77 1.90 7.05
N ILE A 83 -5.62 2.20 6.43
CA ILE A 83 -4.47 1.28 6.30
C ILE A 83 -3.19 2.04 6.63
N CYS A 84 -2.25 1.39 7.29
CA CYS A 84 -0.84 1.82 7.38
C CYS A 84 0.10 0.64 7.15
N ASN A 85 1.40 0.92 6.99
CA ASN A 85 2.36 -0.12 6.69
C ASN A 85 3.71 0.03 7.40
N LEU A 86 4.47 -1.05 7.32
CA LEU A 86 5.86 -1.18 7.75
C LEU A 86 6.60 -2.12 6.79
N HIS A 87 7.91 -2.30 6.97
CA HIS A 87 8.68 -3.31 6.24
C HIS A 87 8.71 -4.66 6.96
N ALA A 88 8.41 -5.76 6.26
CA ALA A 88 8.49 -7.12 6.80
C ALA A 88 9.93 -7.50 7.22
N ALA A 89 10.94 -6.92 6.56
CA ALA A 89 12.36 -7.11 6.90
C ALA A 89 12.72 -6.67 8.32
N GLY A 90 11.88 -5.90 9.02
CA GLY A 90 12.06 -5.50 10.41
C GLY A 90 11.85 -6.61 11.44
N THR A 91 11.59 -7.83 11.01
CA THR A 91 11.36 -9.03 11.81
C THR A 91 9.99 -9.12 12.50
N THR A 92 9.63 -10.32 12.93
CA THR A 92 8.37 -10.62 13.63
C THR A 92 8.21 -9.76 14.89
N CYS A 93 9.28 -9.59 15.67
CA CYS A 93 9.25 -8.81 16.91
C CYS A 93 8.89 -7.34 16.67
N MET A 94 9.41 -6.71 15.59
CA MET A 94 9.04 -5.34 15.21
C MET A 94 7.56 -5.26 14.77
N MET A 95 7.08 -6.26 14.02
CA MET A 95 5.70 -6.31 13.54
C MET A 95 4.69 -6.49 14.68
N GLU A 96 5.01 -7.37 15.66
CA GLU A 96 4.20 -7.55 16.88
C GLU A 96 4.12 -6.26 17.72
N ALA A 97 5.27 -5.60 17.91
CA ALA A 97 5.32 -4.31 18.60
C ALA A 97 4.53 -3.21 17.86
N ALA A 98 4.51 -3.26 16.53
CA ALA A 98 3.70 -2.35 15.72
C ALA A 98 2.20 -2.54 15.96
N ILE A 99 1.70 -3.77 16.02
CA ILE A 99 0.29 -4.07 16.34
C ILE A 99 -0.05 -3.55 17.74
N GLU A 100 0.82 -3.83 18.71
CA GLU A 100 0.58 -3.36 20.09
C GLU A 100 0.44 -1.84 20.15
N GLY A 101 1.32 -1.11 19.44
CA GLY A 101 1.26 0.35 19.37
C GLY A 101 0.05 0.89 18.62
N LEU A 102 -0.36 0.21 17.54
CA LEU A 102 -1.45 0.64 16.67
C LEU A 102 -2.84 0.39 17.30
N THR A 103 -2.95 -0.59 18.19
CA THR A 103 -4.21 -0.97 18.83
C THR A 103 -4.64 0.07 19.85
N ARG A 104 -5.84 0.63 19.67
CA ARG A 104 -6.45 1.62 20.57
C ARG A 104 -6.96 0.95 21.86
N PRO A 105 -7.23 1.73 22.92
CA PRO A 105 -7.75 1.18 24.17
C PRO A 105 -9.07 0.41 24.05
N ASP A 106 -9.87 0.70 23.02
CA ASP A 106 -11.12 0.01 22.71
C ASP A 106 -10.92 -1.29 21.89
N GLY A 107 -9.67 -1.65 21.60
CA GLY A 107 -9.30 -2.82 20.81
C GLY A 107 -9.36 -2.62 19.29
N THR A 108 -9.80 -1.46 18.80
CA THR A 108 -9.82 -1.15 17.35
C THR A 108 -8.46 -0.70 16.86
N ARG A 109 -8.18 -0.90 15.59
CA ARG A 109 -7.00 -0.38 14.90
C ARG A 109 -7.22 -0.25 13.39
N PRO A 110 -6.46 0.59 12.70
CA PRO A 110 -6.32 0.51 11.24
C PRO A 110 -5.79 -0.86 10.79
N LEU A 111 -6.02 -1.20 9.53
CA LEU A 111 -5.33 -2.35 8.94
C LEU A 111 -3.83 -2.09 8.89
N LEU A 112 -3.03 -3.08 9.30
CA LEU A 112 -1.58 -3.05 9.24
C LEU A 112 -1.07 -4.06 8.24
N ILE A 113 -0.33 -3.60 7.23
CA ILE A 113 0.23 -4.46 6.18
C ILE A 113 1.75 -4.32 6.11
N ALA A 114 2.45 -5.38 5.70
CA ALA A 114 3.91 -5.36 5.58
C ALA A 114 4.36 -5.29 4.12
N VAL A 115 5.31 -4.41 3.81
CA VAL A 115 6.01 -4.42 2.52
C VAL A 115 6.98 -5.60 2.52
N THR A 116 6.82 -6.51 1.54
CA THR A 116 7.68 -7.68 1.36
C THR A 116 9.01 -7.27 0.71
N GLN A 117 9.04 -7.21 -0.62
CA GLN A 117 10.15 -6.63 -1.37
C GLN A 117 9.64 -5.52 -2.27
N LEU A 118 10.44 -4.48 -2.46
CA LEU A 118 10.07 -3.36 -3.33
C LEU A 118 9.99 -3.85 -4.79
N THR A 119 9.00 -3.37 -5.53
CA THR A 119 8.83 -3.75 -6.95
C THR A 119 9.95 -3.26 -7.87
N SER A 120 10.81 -2.37 -7.37
CA SER A 120 12.05 -1.93 -8.02
C SER A 120 13.24 -2.86 -7.79
N THR A 121 13.17 -3.76 -6.79
CA THR A 121 14.21 -4.75 -6.49
C THR A 121 14.01 -5.99 -7.36
N ASP A 122 15.04 -6.40 -8.08
CA ASP A 122 15.12 -7.67 -8.79
C ASP A 122 16.04 -8.66 -8.07
N GLN A 123 16.11 -9.91 -8.55
CA GLN A 123 16.89 -10.98 -7.94
C GLN A 123 18.37 -10.59 -7.80
N GLU A 124 18.97 -10.04 -8.87
CA GLU A 124 20.40 -9.66 -8.88
C GLU A 124 20.69 -8.57 -7.82
N THR A 125 19.84 -7.55 -7.75
CA THR A 125 19.97 -6.47 -6.75
C THR A 125 19.79 -7.00 -5.32
N MET A 126 18.85 -7.91 -5.10
CA MET A 126 18.63 -8.52 -3.80
C MET A 126 19.85 -9.35 -3.34
N GLU A 127 20.42 -10.14 -4.23
CA GLU A 127 21.61 -10.95 -3.93
C GLU A 127 22.84 -10.07 -3.66
N ARG A 128 23.07 -9.07 -4.51
CA ARG A 128 24.26 -8.22 -4.42
C ARG A 128 24.22 -7.26 -3.25
N ASP A 129 23.10 -6.56 -3.05
CA ASP A 129 23.03 -5.41 -2.15
C ASP A 129 22.46 -5.80 -0.77
N LEU A 130 21.55 -6.78 -0.71
CA LEU A 130 20.94 -7.26 0.53
C LEU A 130 21.57 -8.58 1.01
N LEU A 131 22.44 -9.22 0.21
CA LEU A 131 23.09 -10.50 0.49
C LEU A 131 22.08 -11.65 0.72
N ILE A 132 20.88 -11.54 0.16
CA ILE A 132 19.84 -12.57 0.21
C ILE A 132 19.95 -13.39 -1.09
N LYS A 133 20.30 -14.67 -0.97
CA LYS A 133 20.58 -15.57 -2.09
C LYS A 133 19.38 -16.43 -2.50
N GLU A 134 18.38 -16.52 -1.64
CA GLU A 134 17.16 -17.28 -1.92
C GLU A 134 16.39 -16.64 -3.08
N PRO A 135 15.62 -17.43 -3.85
CA PRO A 135 14.77 -16.90 -4.91
C PRO A 135 13.83 -15.82 -4.38
N MET A 136 13.66 -14.73 -5.14
CA MET A 136 12.79 -13.58 -4.77
C MET A 136 11.42 -14.03 -4.29
N GLU A 137 10.84 -15.03 -4.97
CA GLU A 137 9.53 -15.56 -4.61
C GLU A 137 9.52 -16.20 -3.22
N GLU A 138 10.54 -16.98 -2.87
CA GLU A 138 10.66 -17.61 -1.57
C GLU A 138 10.81 -16.55 -0.46
N VAL A 139 11.59 -15.50 -0.71
CA VAL A 139 11.76 -14.37 0.22
C VAL A 139 10.44 -13.64 0.45
N VAL A 140 9.70 -13.35 -0.62
CA VAL A 140 8.37 -12.71 -0.52
C VAL A 140 7.41 -13.58 0.28
N MET A 141 7.37 -14.89 0.02
CA MET A 141 6.51 -15.82 0.74
C MET A 141 6.91 -15.94 2.22
N HIS A 142 8.22 -16.00 2.51
CA HIS A 142 8.73 -16.01 3.89
C HIS A 142 8.30 -14.76 4.66
N TYR A 143 8.42 -13.58 4.05
CA TYR A 143 7.99 -12.32 4.65
C TYR A 143 6.47 -12.26 4.87
N ALA A 144 5.67 -12.76 3.92
CA ALA A 144 4.22 -12.82 4.05
C ALA A 144 3.79 -13.74 5.21
N LEU A 145 4.42 -14.91 5.34
CA LEU A 145 4.16 -15.84 6.44
C LEU A 145 4.56 -15.25 7.79
N ASN A 146 5.69 -14.55 7.88
CA ASN A 146 6.11 -13.86 9.09
C ASN A 146 5.14 -12.73 9.48
N ALA A 147 4.66 -11.94 8.49
CA ALA A 147 3.66 -10.91 8.71
C ALA A 147 2.35 -11.50 9.23
N LYS A 148 1.87 -12.60 8.64
CA LYS A 148 0.69 -13.32 9.12
C LYS A 148 0.89 -13.85 10.53
N LYS A 149 2.04 -14.48 10.81
CA LYS A 149 2.39 -15.00 12.15
C LYS A 149 2.39 -13.91 13.21
N ALA A 150 2.89 -12.71 12.86
CA ALA A 150 2.88 -11.55 13.75
C ALA A 150 1.48 -10.94 13.94
N GLY A 151 0.45 -11.40 13.20
CA GLY A 151 -0.93 -10.92 13.32
C GLY A 151 -1.27 -9.71 12.43
N LEU A 152 -0.48 -9.43 11.40
CA LEU A 152 -0.81 -8.40 10.41
C LEU A 152 -1.99 -8.81 9.53
N ASP A 153 -2.62 -7.84 8.89
CA ASP A 153 -3.82 -8.04 8.07
C ASP A 153 -3.49 -8.37 6.61
N GLY A 154 -2.23 -8.14 6.17
CA GLY A 154 -1.85 -8.37 4.79
C GLY A 154 -0.44 -7.91 4.46
N VAL A 155 -0.14 -7.89 3.16
CA VAL A 155 1.15 -7.44 2.62
C VAL A 155 1.00 -6.54 1.41
N VAL A 156 2.06 -5.73 1.16
CA VAL A 156 2.32 -5.13 -0.14
C VAL A 156 3.24 -6.07 -0.91
N CYS A 157 2.79 -6.54 -2.07
CA CYS A 157 3.52 -7.45 -2.93
C CYS A 157 3.26 -7.13 -4.41
N SER A 158 3.97 -7.77 -5.33
CA SER A 158 3.64 -7.67 -6.75
C SER A 158 2.31 -8.37 -7.07
N PRO A 159 1.54 -7.90 -8.08
CA PRO A 159 0.36 -8.64 -8.53
C PRO A 159 0.65 -10.10 -8.92
N PHE A 160 1.87 -10.40 -9.41
CA PHE A 160 2.31 -11.75 -9.76
C PHE A 160 2.40 -12.71 -8.57
N GLU A 161 2.45 -12.18 -7.35
CA GLU A 161 2.62 -12.92 -6.10
C GLU A 161 1.29 -13.09 -5.33
N ALA A 162 0.24 -12.33 -5.68
CA ALA A 162 -1.01 -12.25 -4.92
C ALA A 162 -1.67 -13.63 -4.70
N ALA A 163 -1.84 -14.44 -5.76
CA ALA A 163 -2.45 -15.76 -5.64
C ALA A 163 -1.64 -16.71 -4.73
N LYS A 164 -0.30 -16.62 -4.76
CA LYS A 164 0.58 -17.44 -3.92
C LYS A 164 0.50 -17.00 -2.46
N VAL A 165 0.44 -15.70 -2.20
CA VAL A 165 0.23 -15.14 -0.86
C VAL A 165 -1.07 -15.66 -0.28
N HIS A 166 -2.19 -15.61 -1.03
CA HIS A 166 -3.46 -16.17 -0.60
C HIS A 166 -3.39 -17.69 -0.36
N GLY A 167 -2.69 -18.42 -1.23
CA GLY A 167 -2.48 -19.87 -1.06
C GLY A 167 -1.75 -20.24 0.24
N ALA A 168 -0.74 -19.46 0.63
CA ALA A 168 0.07 -19.70 1.82
C ALA A 168 -0.51 -19.07 3.09
N CYS A 169 -1.08 -17.87 2.96
CA CYS A 169 -1.56 -17.11 4.11
C CYS A 169 -3.08 -17.16 4.31
N GLY A 170 -3.84 -17.75 3.38
CA GLY A 170 -5.31 -17.78 3.41
C GLY A 170 -5.93 -16.60 2.68
N ALA A 171 -7.17 -16.79 2.20
CA ALA A 171 -7.89 -15.85 1.35
C ALA A 171 -8.24 -14.49 2.03
N ASP A 172 -8.27 -14.47 3.36
CA ASP A 172 -8.55 -13.25 4.14
C ASP A 172 -7.31 -12.39 4.40
N PHE A 173 -6.11 -12.88 4.05
CA PHE A 173 -4.86 -12.14 4.21
C PHE A 173 -4.63 -11.22 3.02
N LEU A 174 -4.79 -9.92 3.22
CA LEU A 174 -4.89 -8.92 2.16
C LEU A 174 -3.62 -8.77 1.32
N THR A 175 -3.80 -8.56 0.03
CA THR A 175 -2.75 -8.20 -0.92
C THR A 175 -3.01 -6.82 -1.48
N VAL A 176 -2.06 -5.90 -1.24
CA VAL A 176 -2.06 -4.53 -1.80
C VAL A 176 -0.95 -4.47 -2.84
N THR A 177 -1.32 -4.26 -4.10
CA THR A 177 -0.40 -4.46 -5.22
C THR A 177 -0.18 -3.18 -6.02
N PRO A 178 1.03 -2.56 -5.92
CA PRO A 178 1.46 -1.47 -6.77
C PRO A 178 1.96 -1.98 -8.14
N GLY A 179 2.42 -1.05 -9.00
CA GLY A 179 2.95 -1.41 -10.31
C GLY A 179 1.88 -1.66 -11.36
N VAL A 180 0.69 -1.11 -11.18
CA VAL A 180 -0.43 -1.25 -12.11
C VAL A 180 -0.40 -0.13 -13.15
N ARG A 181 -0.56 -0.51 -14.43
CA ARG A 181 -0.57 0.38 -15.59
C ARG A 181 -1.66 -0.06 -16.57
N PHE A 182 -2.22 0.86 -17.33
CA PHE A 182 -3.08 0.50 -18.45
C PHE A 182 -2.27 -0.18 -19.56
N ALA A 183 -2.92 -1.02 -20.36
CA ALA A 183 -2.27 -1.75 -21.45
C ALA A 183 -1.67 -0.81 -22.52
N ASP A 184 -2.28 0.35 -22.70
CA ASP A 184 -1.91 1.43 -23.61
C ASP A 184 -1.05 2.52 -22.96
N GLY A 185 -0.63 2.33 -21.69
CA GLY A 185 0.10 3.31 -20.90
C GLY A 185 1.61 3.10 -20.84
N ASP A 186 2.34 4.15 -20.45
CA ASP A 186 3.80 4.09 -20.21
C ASP A 186 4.12 3.25 -18.95
N ARG A 187 5.15 2.40 -19.06
CA ARG A 187 5.64 1.56 -17.95
C ARG A 187 6.38 2.37 -16.88
N GLY A 188 7.01 3.50 -17.27
CA GLY A 188 7.81 4.33 -16.39
C GLY A 188 8.95 3.56 -15.71
N ASP A 189 9.15 3.80 -14.41
CA ASP A 189 10.20 3.23 -13.54
C ASP A 189 9.88 1.82 -13.00
N GLN A 190 8.71 1.25 -13.32
CA GLN A 190 8.29 -0.06 -12.81
C GLN A 190 8.83 -1.20 -13.68
N LYS A 191 9.56 -2.16 -13.07
CA LYS A 191 10.09 -3.35 -13.75
C LYS A 191 9.03 -4.44 -13.92
N ARG A 192 8.10 -4.57 -12.96
CA ARG A 192 7.04 -5.58 -12.92
C ARG A 192 5.67 -4.91 -12.97
N VAL A 193 5.10 -4.77 -14.17
CA VAL A 193 3.80 -4.10 -14.39
C VAL A 193 2.70 -5.08 -14.79
N MET A 194 1.48 -4.79 -14.37
CA MET A 194 0.29 -5.55 -14.73
C MET A 194 -0.88 -4.59 -14.98
N THR A 195 -1.84 -5.01 -15.83
CA THR A 195 -3.08 -4.21 -16.03
C THR A 195 -4.04 -4.35 -14.84
N PRO A 196 -4.99 -3.42 -14.65
CA PRO A 196 -6.01 -3.58 -13.61
C PRO A 196 -6.78 -4.90 -13.74
N ALA A 197 -7.22 -5.27 -14.95
CA ALA A 197 -7.89 -6.55 -15.21
C ALA A 197 -6.96 -7.76 -14.95
N GLY A 198 -5.67 -7.63 -15.27
CA GLY A 198 -4.66 -8.65 -14.94
C GLY A 198 -4.51 -8.84 -13.44
N ALA A 199 -4.40 -7.74 -12.67
CA ALA A 199 -4.30 -7.77 -11.22
C ALA A 199 -5.56 -8.38 -10.56
N LYS A 200 -6.75 -8.09 -11.11
CA LYS A 200 -8.01 -8.75 -10.74
C LYS A 200 -7.93 -10.26 -10.90
N THR A 201 -7.49 -10.71 -12.09
CA THR A 201 -7.36 -12.15 -12.40
C THR A 201 -6.29 -12.81 -11.54
N ALA A 202 -5.20 -12.11 -11.22
CA ALA A 202 -4.14 -12.58 -10.33
C ALA A 202 -4.56 -12.65 -8.84
N GLY A 203 -5.73 -12.12 -8.50
CA GLY A 203 -6.30 -12.21 -7.15
C GLY A 203 -5.91 -11.09 -6.20
N SER A 204 -5.42 -9.95 -6.70
CA SER A 204 -5.17 -8.77 -5.84
C SER A 204 -6.45 -8.28 -5.18
N ASP A 205 -6.36 -7.86 -3.90
CA ASP A 205 -7.49 -7.26 -3.17
C ASP A 205 -7.55 -5.74 -3.40
N TYR A 206 -6.39 -5.09 -3.37
CA TYR A 206 -6.25 -3.66 -3.66
C TYR A 206 -5.16 -3.45 -4.70
N ILE A 207 -5.40 -2.52 -5.63
CA ILE A 207 -4.36 -2.02 -6.52
C ILE A 207 -3.99 -0.59 -6.16
N VAL A 208 -2.69 -0.25 -6.25
CA VAL A 208 -2.22 1.12 -6.05
C VAL A 208 -1.79 1.69 -7.40
N VAL A 209 -2.48 2.75 -7.83
CA VAL A 209 -2.28 3.39 -9.15
C VAL A 209 -1.94 4.86 -8.95
N GLY A 210 -0.78 5.27 -9.45
CA GLY A 210 -0.32 6.68 -9.40
C GLY A 210 -0.50 7.38 -10.75
N ARG A 211 0.60 7.65 -11.45
CA ARG A 211 0.66 8.41 -12.72
C ARG A 211 -0.40 8.07 -13.77
N PRO A 212 -0.82 6.80 -13.98
CA PRO A 212 -1.91 6.50 -14.90
C PRO A 212 -3.23 7.22 -14.59
N ILE A 213 -3.42 7.66 -13.34
CA ILE A 213 -4.58 8.45 -12.92
C ILE A 213 -4.17 9.90 -12.67
N THR A 214 -3.10 10.14 -11.89
CA THR A 214 -2.75 11.49 -11.44
C THR A 214 -2.23 12.40 -12.57
N ALA A 215 -1.58 11.82 -13.58
CA ALA A 215 -1.07 12.54 -14.75
C ALA A 215 -1.96 12.40 -16.00
N ALA A 216 -3.14 11.76 -15.87
CA ALA A 216 -4.09 11.67 -16.97
C ALA A 216 -4.73 13.04 -17.25
N GLU A 217 -5.03 13.34 -18.52
CA GLU A 217 -5.77 14.53 -18.92
C GLU A 217 -7.14 14.62 -18.22
N ASP A 218 -7.86 13.49 -18.16
CA ASP A 218 -9.06 13.30 -17.34
C ASP A 218 -8.79 12.25 -16.25
N SER A 219 -8.40 12.74 -15.09
CA SER A 219 -8.09 11.88 -13.93
C SER A 219 -9.31 11.11 -13.41
N VAL A 220 -10.53 11.69 -13.54
CA VAL A 220 -11.76 11.04 -13.09
C VAL A 220 -12.10 9.88 -14.02
N ALA A 221 -12.07 10.10 -15.32
CA ALA A 221 -12.30 9.04 -16.32
C ALA A 221 -11.26 7.91 -16.21
N ALA A 222 -9.99 8.24 -15.96
CA ALA A 222 -8.93 7.25 -15.75
C ALA A 222 -9.17 6.41 -14.48
N TYR A 223 -9.59 7.05 -13.38
CA TYR A 223 -9.94 6.34 -12.15
C TYR A 223 -11.14 5.40 -12.36
N GLU A 224 -12.23 5.90 -12.99
CA GLU A 224 -13.42 5.10 -13.27
C GLU A 224 -13.09 3.92 -14.22
N ARG A 225 -12.17 4.09 -15.17
CA ARG A 225 -11.64 2.99 -15.98
C ARG A 225 -10.96 1.94 -15.12
N CYS A 226 -10.07 2.34 -14.18
CA CYS A 226 -9.44 1.42 -13.25
C CYS A 226 -10.47 0.64 -12.43
N VAL A 227 -11.51 1.31 -11.92
CA VAL A 227 -12.56 0.68 -11.12
C VAL A 227 -13.30 -0.36 -11.94
N ARG A 228 -13.74 -0.02 -13.16
CA ARG A 228 -14.43 -0.99 -14.05
C ARG A 228 -13.54 -2.20 -14.37
N GLU A 229 -12.27 -1.98 -14.68
CA GLU A 229 -11.36 -3.09 -15.05
C GLU A 229 -10.98 -3.97 -13.85
N PHE A 230 -10.94 -3.42 -12.65
CA PHE A 230 -10.46 -4.14 -11.45
C PHE A 230 -11.58 -4.64 -10.53
N CYS A 231 -12.60 -3.81 -10.26
CA CYS A 231 -13.63 -4.12 -9.26
C CYS A 231 -14.84 -4.84 -9.87
N ASP A 232 -15.30 -4.39 -11.06
CA ASP A 232 -16.49 -4.92 -11.74
C ASP A 232 -16.17 -6.19 -12.55
#